data_6babf4300434c44923ffef2a5da89f66
#
_entry.id   6babf4300434c44923ffef2a5da89f66
#
_cell.length_a   1.000
_cell.length_b   1.000
_cell.length_c   1.000
_cell.angle_alpha   90.00
_cell.angle_beta   90.00
_cell.angle_gamma   90.00
#
_symmetry.space_group_name_H-M   'P 1'
#
loop_
_entity.id
_entity.type
_entity.pdbx_description
1 polymer ?
#
loop_
_entity_poly.entity_id
_entity_poly.type
_entity_poly.pdbx_seq_one_letter_code
_entity_poly.pdbx_strand_id
1 'polypeptide(L)'
;MKDFLLGPIMQYTQANGPDKDVYFTHSDHLGSANWITDYTGAPIQYIHYAPYGELIDNQQATQYDERYKFTGKERDWETGYDYFGARYWWLGGTWLSVDPLADKYPNISPYAYAAWNPVKFIDKDGRDVYMFDEDGTFVTKQVKEGTHYGMVFMDDKSNYSFEFADPINDPQAIDDGKINKVLFVTDDQISQILKESGVTEDKNRQNRYSYVYRESNASNIQGNGYMDYVVTGQYKGANISNYDNCLFLTNTNGRKVAHNTYNFGNFLWGAGTAALDIPYPAVKIGSNLNNFFNDPYSRWHFDAKDDQLSIRLGFQWQKRQK
;
A
#
# COMPACT_ATOMS: atom_id res chain seq x y z
N MET A 1 11.24 24.11 -11.03
CA MET A 1 10.96 23.08 -12.02
C MET A 1 11.96 21.98 -11.73
N LYS A 2 11.60 21.04 -10.83
CA LYS A 2 12.45 19.90 -10.44
C LYS A 2 11.74 18.63 -10.85
N ASP A 3 12.35 17.97 -11.73
CA ASP A 3 12.36 16.62 -12.26
C ASP A 3 11.43 15.60 -11.61
N PHE A 4 10.29 15.36 -12.25
CA PHE A 4 9.58 14.12 -12.17
C PHE A 4 10.28 13.12 -13.10
N LEU A 5 11.35 12.50 -12.61
CA LEU A 5 11.94 11.32 -13.22
C LEU A 5 11.15 10.08 -12.74
N LEU A 6 10.04 9.81 -13.41
CA LEU A 6 9.55 8.44 -13.50
C LEU A 6 10.56 7.72 -14.41
N GLY A 7 11.40 6.87 -13.81
CA GLY A 7 12.36 6.10 -14.56
C GLY A 7 11.67 5.22 -15.59
N PRO A 8 12.25 5.03 -16.79
CA PRO A 8 11.68 4.19 -17.83
C PRO A 8 11.54 2.74 -17.33
N ILE A 9 10.36 2.16 -17.53
CA ILE A 9 10.16 0.73 -17.30
C ILE A 9 10.85 0.01 -18.46
N MET A 10 11.92 -0.74 -18.19
CA MET A 10 12.58 -1.57 -19.19
C MET A 10 11.71 -2.78 -19.51
N GLN A 11 11.21 -2.87 -20.74
CA GLN A 11 10.62 -4.09 -21.28
C GLN A 11 11.62 -4.74 -22.25
N TYR A 12 11.90 -6.02 -22.00
CA TYR A 12 12.71 -6.83 -22.93
C TYR A 12 11.78 -7.55 -23.90
N THR A 13 11.78 -7.16 -25.16
CA THR A 13 11.22 -8.00 -26.21
C THR A 13 12.33 -8.88 -26.78
N GLN A 14 12.15 -10.20 -26.72
CA GLN A 14 13.10 -11.17 -27.23
C GLN A 14 12.90 -11.29 -28.76
N ALA A 15 13.67 -10.54 -29.53
CA ALA A 15 13.85 -10.81 -30.94
C ALA A 15 14.96 -11.87 -31.11
N ASN A 16 14.72 -12.90 -31.96
CA ASN A 16 15.70 -13.90 -32.32
C ASN A 16 16.73 -13.28 -33.28
N GLY A 17 17.81 -12.71 -32.77
CA GLY A 17 18.90 -12.14 -33.54
C GLY A 17 20.04 -11.59 -32.67
N PRO A 18 21.25 -11.35 -33.23
CA PRO A 18 22.39 -10.82 -32.49
C PRO A 18 22.21 -9.35 -32.04
N ASP A 19 21.32 -8.59 -32.67
CA ASP A 19 20.96 -7.22 -32.26
C ASP A 19 19.66 -7.28 -31.45
N LYS A 20 19.79 -7.17 -30.14
CA LYS A 20 18.65 -7.08 -29.25
C LYS A 20 18.11 -5.64 -29.31
N ASP A 21 16.96 -5.46 -29.93
CA ASP A 21 16.25 -4.21 -29.89
C ASP A 21 15.74 -3.98 -28.47
N VAL A 22 16.35 -3.01 -27.78
CA VAL A 22 15.94 -2.58 -26.44
C VAL A 22 15.11 -1.33 -26.61
N TYR A 23 13.87 -1.36 -26.11
CA TYR A 23 12.94 -0.24 -26.15
C TYR A 23 12.63 0.23 -24.73
N PHE A 24 12.44 1.53 -24.57
CA PHE A 24 12.09 2.17 -23.30
C PHE A 24 10.70 2.77 -23.41
N THR A 25 9.79 2.32 -22.55
CA THR A 25 8.43 2.84 -22.48
C THR A 25 8.35 3.97 -21.46
N HIS A 26 7.86 5.13 -21.90
CA HIS A 26 7.56 6.29 -21.06
C HIS A 26 6.06 6.36 -20.87
N SER A 27 5.63 6.29 -19.61
CA SER A 27 4.21 6.24 -19.26
C SER A 27 3.69 7.60 -18.80
N ASP A 28 2.38 7.82 -18.98
CA ASP A 28 1.67 8.92 -18.36
C ASP A 28 1.42 8.70 -16.86
N HIS A 29 0.70 9.61 -16.20
CA HIS A 29 0.36 9.54 -14.78
C HIS A 29 -0.56 8.35 -14.42
N LEU A 30 -1.21 7.73 -15.40
CA LEU A 30 -2.04 6.54 -15.24
C LEU A 30 -1.28 5.24 -15.53
N GLY A 31 -0.02 5.33 -15.96
CA GLY A 31 0.79 4.19 -16.37
C GLY A 31 0.54 3.73 -17.80
N SER A 32 -0.19 4.50 -18.62
CA SER A 32 -0.38 4.21 -20.04
C SER A 32 0.86 4.54 -20.84
N ALA A 33 1.27 3.66 -21.74
CA ALA A 33 2.42 3.87 -22.62
C ALA A 33 2.18 5.05 -23.57
N ASN A 34 2.97 6.13 -23.42
CA ASN A 34 2.82 7.35 -24.22
C ASN A 34 3.89 7.47 -25.30
N TRP A 35 5.15 7.33 -24.89
CA TRP A 35 6.29 7.33 -25.79
C TRP A 35 7.09 6.07 -25.65
N ILE A 36 7.54 5.52 -26.76
CA ILE A 36 8.50 4.43 -26.82
C ILE A 36 9.72 4.92 -27.55
N THR A 37 10.90 4.76 -26.95
CA THR A 37 12.19 5.13 -27.53
C THR A 37 13.09 3.92 -27.64
N ASP A 38 14.02 3.97 -28.60
CA ASP A 38 15.11 2.99 -28.69
C ASP A 38 16.24 3.30 -27.67
N TYR A 39 17.29 2.50 -27.68
CA TYR A 39 18.46 2.65 -26.81
C TYR A 39 19.25 3.95 -27.04
N THR A 40 19.04 4.64 -28.16
CA THR A 40 19.64 5.93 -28.46
C THR A 40 18.80 7.10 -27.97
N GLY A 41 17.58 6.85 -27.53
CA GLY A 41 16.58 7.85 -27.17
C GLY A 41 15.77 8.34 -28.35
N ALA A 42 15.93 7.76 -29.55
CA ALA A 42 15.11 8.12 -30.71
C ALA A 42 13.67 7.60 -30.54
N PRO A 43 12.64 8.41 -30.87
CA PRO A 43 11.25 7.99 -30.75
C PRO A 43 10.90 6.92 -31.78
N ILE A 44 10.34 5.80 -31.29
CA ILE A 44 9.89 4.66 -32.09
C ILE A 44 8.38 4.67 -32.27
N GLN A 45 7.65 5.00 -31.19
CA GLN A 45 6.21 5.06 -31.21
C GLN A 45 5.72 6.18 -30.29
N TYR A 46 4.64 6.85 -30.70
CA TYR A 46 3.86 7.78 -29.88
C TYR A 46 2.42 7.31 -29.83
N ILE A 47 1.87 7.25 -28.61
CA ILE A 47 0.49 6.81 -28.39
C ILE A 47 -0.23 7.86 -27.53
N HIS A 48 -1.42 8.26 -27.95
CA HIS A 48 -2.27 9.20 -27.22
C HIS A 48 -3.65 8.60 -26.99
N TYR A 49 -4.12 8.67 -25.76
CA TYR A 49 -5.38 8.03 -25.34
C TYR A 49 -6.45 9.05 -24.97
N ALA A 50 -7.70 8.72 -25.29
CA ALA A 50 -8.86 9.29 -24.65
C ALA A 50 -8.97 8.80 -23.19
N PRO A 51 -9.77 9.45 -22.33
CA PRO A 51 -9.86 9.09 -20.91
C PRO A 51 -10.17 7.61 -20.63
N TYR A 52 -10.87 6.94 -21.50
CA TYR A 52 -11.22 5.52 -21.37
C TYR A 52 -10.31 4.56 -22.16
N GLY A 53 -9.17 5.05 -22.67
CA GLY A 53 -8.17 4.22 -23.34
C GLY A 53 -8.35 4.06 -24.85
N GLU A 54 -9.38 4.68 -25.44
CA GLU A 54 -9.49 4.78 -26.89
C GLU A 54 -8.27 5.51 -27.46
N LEU A 55 -7.70 4.98 -28.54
CA LEU A 55 -6.55 5.60 -29.20
C LEU A 55 -6.98 6.84 -29.99
N ILE A 56 -6.55 8.02 -29.56
CA ILE A 56 -6.70 9.26 -30.34
C ILE A 56 -5.65 9.30 -31.44
N ASP A 57 -4.41 8.89 -31.10
CA ASP A 57 -3.29 8.84 -32.04
C ASP A 57 -2.37 7.66 -31.73
N ASN A 58 -1.81 7.04 -32.75
CA ASN A 58 -0.79 5.99 -32.65
C ASN A 58 0.15 6.09 -33.85
N GLN A 59 1.25 6.81 -33.64
CA GLN A 59 2.27 7.04 -34.66
C GLN A 59 3.44 6.09 -34.45
N GLN A 60 3.81 5.36 -35.48
CA GLN A 60 4.90 4.39 -35.46
C GLN A 60 5.96 4.77 -36.49
N ALA A 61 7.22 4.88 -36.05
CA ALA A 61 8.38 5.09 -36.93
C ALA A 61 8.93 3.78 -37.49
N THR A 62 8.55 2.63 -36.90
CA THR A 62 8.98 1.29 -37.28
C THR A 62 7.80 0.32 -37.27
N GLN A 63 8.05 -0.96 -37.51
CA GLN A 63 7.02 -2.01 -37.37
C GLN A 63 6.79 -2.44 -35.91
N TYR A 64 7.49 -1.87 -34.96
CA TYR A 64 7.28 -2.14 -33.54
C TYR A 64 5.95 -1.55 -33.09
N ASP A 65 5.16 -2.31 -32.35
CA ASP A 65 3.93 -1.86 -31.68
C ASP A 65 3.97 -2.31 -30.21
N GLU A 66 3.90 -1.32 -29.29
CA GLU A 66 3.89 -1.59 -27.87
C GLU A 66 2.69 -2.46 -27.50
N ARG A 67 2.97 -3.58 -26.82
CA ARG A 67 1.96 -4.56 -26.43
C ARG A 67 1.14 -4.08 -25.23
N TYR A 68 1.80 -3.41 -24.28
CA TYR A 68 1.18 -2.91 -23.06
C TYR A 68 0.84 -1.44 -23.22
N LYS A 69 -0.44 -1.13 -23.43
CA LYS A 69 -0.90 0.21 -23.82
C LYS A 69 -1.58 0.95 -22.66
N PHE A 70 -2.90 1.04 -22.67
CA PHE A 70 -3.70 1.79 -21.69
C PHE A 70 -3.52 1.24 -20.29
N THR A 71 -3.15 2.11 -19.33
CA THR A 71 -2.83 1.78 -17.92
C THR A 71 -1.86 0.61 -17.76
N GLY A 72 -0.95 0.41 -18.73
CA GLY A 72 0.02 -0.68 -18.74
C GLY A 72 -0.60 -2.06 -18.97
N LYS A 73 -1.80 -2.14 -19.55
CA LYS A 73 -2.47 -3.41 -19.83
C LYS A 73 -2.12 -3.95 -21.20
N GLU A 74 -2.07 -5.29 -21.26
CA GLU A 74 -1.82 -5.99 -22.51
C GLU A 74 -3.01 -5.82 -23.46
N ARG A 75 -2.74 -5.30 -24.65
CA ARG A 75 -3.74 -5.23 -25.72
C ARG A 75 -3.68 -6.51 -26.56
N ASP A 76 -4.80 -7.21 -26.58
CA ASP A 76 -4.99 -8.32 -27.49
C ASP A 76 -5.06 -7.79 -28.93
N TRP A 77 -4.12 -8.20 -29.76
CA TRP A 77 -3.98 -7.72 -31.13
C TRP A 77 -5.12 -8.21 -32.06
N GLU A 78 -5.73 -9.35 -31.75
CA GLU A 78 -6.82 -9.93 -32.58
C GLU A 78 -8.14 -9.22 -32.31
N THR A 79 -8.43 -8.88 -31.05
CA THR A 79 -9.72 -8.31 -30.66
C THR A 79 -9.65 -6.80 -30.43
N GLY A 80 -8.46 -6.27 -30.16
CA GLY A 80 -8.26 -4.87 -29.78
C GLY A 80 -8.65 -4.55 -28.35
N TYR A 81 -9.00 -5.56 -27.52
CA TYR A 81 -9.37 -5.37 -26.12
C TYR A 81 -8.15 -5.36 -25.23
N ASP A 82 -8.23 -4.61 -24.13
CA ASP A 82 -7.19 -4.62 -23.11
C ASP A 82 -7.52 -5.66 -22.03
N TYR A 83 -6.55 -6.53 -21.71
CA TYR A 83 -6.71 -7.57 -20.70
C TYR A 83 -6.28 -7.08 -19.31
N PHE A 84 -7.23 -6.99 -18.39
CA PHE A 84 -7.02 -6.53 -17.03
C PHE A 84 -6.85 -7.66 -16.00
N GLY A 85 -6.78 -8.91 -16.44
CA GLY A 85 -6.67 -10.08 -15.57
C GLY A 85 -8.01 -10.79 -15.40
N ALA A 86 -8.97 -10.19 -14.73
CA ALA A 86 -10.30 -10.77 -14.50
C ALA A 86 -11.27 -10.51 -15.65
N ARG A 87 -11.12 -9.38 -16.36
CA ARG A 87 -12.05 -8.94 -17.41
C ARG A 87 -11.31 -8.35 -18.60
N TYR A 88 -11.94 -8.40 -19.75
CA TYR A 88 -11.54 -7.64 -20.94
C TYR A 88 -12.21 -6.28 -20.95
N TRP A 89 -11.43 -5.26 -21.24
CA TRP A 89 -11.85 -3.89 -21.39
C TRP A 89 -12.06 -3.55 -22.85
N TRP A 90 -13.26 -3.07 -23.19
CA TRP A 90 -13.53 -2.50 -24.49
C TRP A 90 -13.27 -1.00 -24.47
N LEU A 91 -12.50 -0.53 -25.42
CA LEU A 91 -12.09 0.88 -25.55
C LEU A 91 -13.24 1.87 -25.75
N GLY A 92 -14.46 1.39 -25.98
CA GLY A 92 -15.70 2.19 -25.97
C GLY A 92 -16.20 2.58 -24.58
N GLY A 93 -15.43 2.28 -23.51
CA GLY A 93 -15.72 2.77 -22.17
C GLY A 93 -16.50 1.81 -21.28
N THR A 94 -16.49 0.50 -21.55
CA THR A 94 -17.22 -0.48 -20.75
C THR A 94 -16.48 -1.82 -20.63
N TRP A 95 -16.75 -2.54 -19.54
CA TRP A 95 -16.33 -3.93 -19.41
C TRP A 95 -17.16 -4.85 -20.30
N LEU A 96 -16.53 -5.90 -20.85
CA LEU A 96 -17.23 -6.90 -21.68
C LEU A 96 -18.00 -7.95 -20.86
N SER A 97 -17.74 -8.03 -19.56
CA SER A 97 -18.45 -8.91 -18.65
C SER A 97 -18.96 -8.15 -17.43
N VAL A 98 -20.05 -8.67 -16.86
CA VAL A 98 -20.60 -8.19 -15.58
C VAL A 98 -19.53 -8.29 -14.49
N ASP A 99 -19.48 -7.30 -13.61
CA ASP A 99 -18.67 -7.38 -12.41
C ASP A 99 -19.12 -8.59 -11.59
N PRO A 100 -18.21 -9.52 -11.23
CA PRO A 100 -18.54 -10.66 -10.40
C PRO A 100 -19.21 -10.31 -9.06
N LEU A 101 -19.04 -9.06 -8.61
CA LEU A 101 -19.60 -8.56 -7.36
C LEU A 101 -20.68 -7.48 -7.56
N ALA A 102 -21.27 -7.39 -8.74
CA ALA A 102 -22.32 -6.41 -9.06
C ALA A 102 -23.46 -6.36 -8.04
N ASP A 103 -23.83 -7.50 -7.46
CA ASP A 103 -24.89 -7.60 -6.47
C ASP A 103 -24.60 -6.81 -5.17
N LYS A 104 -23.32 -6.53 -4.88
CA LYS A 104 -22.90 -5.72 -3.72
C LYS A 104 -23.03 -4.21 -3.97
N TYR A 105 -23.19 -3.77 -5.22
CA TYR A 105 -23.18 -2.36 -5.63
C TYR A 105 -24.37 -1.99 -6.48
N PRO A 106 -25.60 -2.05 -5.95
CA PRO A 106 -26.82 -1.79 -6.74
C PRO A 106 -26.89 -0.38 -7.32
N ASN A 107 -26.07 0.55 -6.83
CA ASN A 107 -26.04 1.95 -7.27
C ASN A 107 -24.99 2.22 -8.37
N ILE A 108 -24.16 1.25 -8.74
CA ILE A 108 -23.13 1.40 -9.76
C ILE A 108 -23.41 0.37 -10.86
N SER A 109 -23.30 0.79 -12.13
CA SER A 109 -23.42 -0.15 -13.24
C SER A 109 -22.37 -1.27 -13.12
N PRO A 110 -22.76 -2.55 -13.28
CA PRO A 110 -21.81 -3.66 -13.25
C PRO A 110 -20.76 -3.63 -14.39
N TYR A 111 -20.92 -2.70 -15.32
CA TYR A 111 -20.00 -2.47 -16.43
C TYR A 111 -19.20 -1.17 -16.30
N ALA A 112 -19.32 -0.45 -15.16
CA ALA A 112 -18.60 0.80 -14.94
C ALA A 112 -17.10 0.56 -14.77
N TYR A 113 -16.29 1.41 -15.41
CA TYR A 113 -14.84 1.47 -15.21
C TYR A 113 -14.50 2.66 -14.32
N ALA A 114 -13.65 2.43 -13.32
CA ALA A 114 -13.07 3.49 -12.48
C ALA A 114 -14.15 4.45 -11.90
N ALA A 115 -15.32 3.93 -11.49
CA ALA A 115 -16.48 4.71 -11.00
C ALA A 115 -16.83 5.91 -11.90
N TRP A 116 -16.71 5.75 -13.20
CA TRP A 116 -16.95 6.78 -14.22
C TRP A 116 -15.96 7.96 -14.18
N ASN A 117 -14.79 7.78 -13.53
CA ASN A 117 -13.75 8.81 -13.47
C ASN A 117 -12.35 8.26 -13.83
N PRO A 118 -12.13 7.86 -15.10
CA PRO A 118 -10.91 7.19 -15.54
C PRO A 118 -9.68 8.10 -15.60
N VAL A 119 -9.86 9.43 -15.54
CA VAL A 119 -8.76 10.39 -15.50
C VAL A 119 -8.16 10.48 -14.09
N LYS A 120 -8.99 10.19 -13.08
CA LYS A 120 -8.61 10.26 -11.67
C LYS A 120 -8.25 8.89 -11.10
N PHE A 121 -8.86 7.83 -11.62
CA PHE A 121 -8.76 6.49 -11.08
C PHE A 121 -8.12 5.54 -12.09
N ILE A 122 -7.15 4.78 -11.61
CA ILE A 122 -6.49 3.71 -12.36
C ILE A 122 -6.97 2.38 -11.81
N ASP A 123 -7.33 1.48 -12.72
CA ASP A 123 -7.40 0.08 -12.43
C ASP A 123 -6.01 -0.56 -12.62
N LYS A 124 -5.20 -0.64 -11.59
CA LYS A 124 -3.81 -1.14 -11.74
C LYS A 124 -3.72 -2.61 -12.11
N ASP A 125 -4.67 -3.43 -11.67
CA ASP A 125 -4.56 -4.90 -11.82
C ASP A 125 -5.84 -5.68 -11.55
N GLY A 126 -6.99 -5.05 -11.67
CA GLY A 126 -8.27 -5.69 -11.40
C GLY A 126 -8.57 -5.87 -9.90
N ARG A 127 -7.97 -5.05 -9.00
CA ARG A 127 -8.04 -5.19 -7.54
C ARG A 127 -9.07 -4.27 -6.92
N ASP A 128 -9.58 -4.65 -5.75
CA ASP A 128 -10.47 -3.79 -4.98
C ASP A 128 -9.77 -2.51 -4.52
N VAL A 129 -10.42 -1.39 -4.75
CA VAL A 129 -9.99 -0.07 -4.26
C VAL A 129 -10.96 0.40 -3.20
N TYR A 130 -10.49 0.56 -1.98
CA TYR A 130 -11.25 1.12 -0.86
C TYR A 130 -11.06 2.63 -0.85
N MET A 131 -12.14 3.39 -1.01
CA MET A 131 -12.11 4.83 -1.17
C MET A 131 -12.54 5.53 0.12
N PHE A 132 -11.73 6.49 0.55
CA PHE A 132 -11.95 7.29 1.74
C PHE A 132 -11.98 8.78 1.36
N ASP A 133 -12.78 9.57 2.05
CA ASP A 133 -12.78 11.01 1.90
C ASP A 133 -11.58 11.68 2.58
N GLU A 134 -11.51 13.01 2.54
CA GLU A 134 -10.44 13.80 3.13
C GLU A 134 -10.32 13.65 4.66
N ASP A 135 -11.45 13.39 5.33
CA ASP A 135 -11.52 13.11 6.77
C ASP A 135 -11.12 11.65 7.09
N GLY A 136 -10.83 10.86 6.07
CA GLY A 136 -10.49 9.44 6.16
C GLY A 136 -11.70 8.55 6.40
N THR A 137 -12.94 9.03 6.19
CA THR A 137 -14.14 8.21 6.32
C THR A 137 -14.32 7.35 5.07
N PHE A 138 -14.65 6.07 5.26
CA PHE A 138 -14.92 5.17 4.15
C PHE A 138 -16.16 5.62 3.36
N VAL A 139 -15.98 5.80 2.06
CA VAL A 139 -17.03 6.28 1.15
C VAL A 139 -17.60 5.13 0.34
N THR A 140 -16.75 4.37 -0.32
CA THR A 140 -17.15 3.29 -1.21
C THR A 140 -15.99 2.35 -1.51
N LYS A 141 -16.30 1.25 -2.17
CA LYS A 141 -15.33 0.27 -2.65
C LYS A 141 -15.54 0.03 -4.13
N GLN A 142 -14.47 -0.01 -4.89
CA GLN A 142 -14.45 -0.59 -6.24
C GLN A 142 -13.90 -1.99 -6.17
N VAL A 143 -14.70 -2.96 -6.57
CA VAL A 143 -14.35 -4.38 -6.46
C VAL A 143 -13.54 -4.85 -7.65
N LYS A 144 -12.47 -5.60 -7.38
CA LYS A 144 -11.63 -6.25 -8.37
C LYS A 144 -10.87 -7.42 -7.72
N GLU A 145 -10.53 -8.43 -8.52
CA GLU A 145 -9.75 -9.56 -8.01
C GLU A 145 -8.29 -9.18 -7.74
N GLY A 146 -7.73 -9.64 -6.63
CA GLY A 146 -6.31 -9.49 -6.29
C GLY A 146 -6.03 -8.88 -4.92
N THR A 147 -4.89 -8.20 -4.75
CA THR A 147 -4.52 -7.56 -3.48
C THR A 147 -5.21 -6.21 -3.33
N HIS A 148 -5.92 -6.01 -2.23
CA HIS A 148 -6.65 -4.79 -1.93
C HIS A 148 -5.71 -3.61 -1.60
N TYR A 149 -6.14 -2.39 -1.90
CA TYR A 149 -5.48 -1.16 -1.46
C TYR A 149 -6.51 -0.07 -1.18
N GLY A 150 -6.12 0.91 -0.38
CA GLY A 150 -6.95 2.07 -0.08
C GLY A 150 -6.53 3.31 -0.86
N MET A 151 -7.46 4.22 -1.03
CA MET A 151 -7.22 5.52 -1.65
C MET A 151 -7.96 6.61 -0.87
N VAL A 152 -7.25 7.69 -0.56
CA VAL A 152 -7.84 8.89 0.06
C VAL A 152 -7.95 10.00 -0.98
N PHE A 153 -9.09 10.66 -0.99
CA PHE A 153 -9.38 11.82 -1.81
C PHE A 153 -9.21 13.09 -0.99
N MET A 154 -8.44 14.04 -1.53
CA MET A 154 -8.23 15.34 -0.93
C MET A 154 -8.83 16.42 -1.82
N ASP A 155 -9.37 17.47 -1.22
CA ASP A 155 -10.02 18.59 -1.93
C ASP A 155 -9.06 19.33 -2.88
N ASP A 156 -7.77 19.35 -2.57
CA ASP A 156 -6.72 19.96 -3.40
C ASP A 156 -6.35 19.15 -4.65
N LYS A 157 -7.12 18.05 -4.95
CA LYS A 157 -6.88 17.09 -6.02
C LYS A 157 -5.63 16.22 -5.84
N SER A 158 -4.95 16.30 -4.70
CA SER A 158 -3.89 15.37 -4.36
C SER A 158 -4.52 14.08 -3.81
N ASN A 159 -4.60 13.06 -4.65
CA ASN A 159 -5.02 11.73 -4.18
C ASN A 159 -3.79 10.90 -3.90
N TYR A 160 -3.87 10.06 -2.89
CA TYR A 160 -2.81 9.08 -2.67
C TYR A 160 -3.36 7.71 -2.30
N SER A 161 -2.69 6.69 -2.80
CA SER A 161 -2.99 5.31 -2.48
C SER A 161 -2.12 4.83 -1.32
N PHE A 162 -2.62 3.85 -0.59
CA PHE A 162 -1.92 3.17 0.47
C PHE A 162 -2.17 1.66 0.44
N GLU A 163 -1.25 0.90 1.01
CA GLU A 163 -1.39 -0.55 1.17
C GLU A 163 -2.02 -0.86 2.53
N PHE A 164 -2.72 -1.99 2.64
CA PHE A 164 -3.12 -2.54 3.93
C PHE A 164 -1.96 -3.35 4.53
N ALA A 165 -1.72 -3.20 5.82
CA ALA A 165 -0.75 -4.03 6.53
C ALA A 165 -1.18 -5.49 6.53
N ASP A 166 -2.46 -5.73 6.79
CA ASP A 166 -3.11 -7.02 6.62
C ASP A 166 -4.04 -6.98 5.39
N PRO A 167 -3.55 -7.41 4.20
CA PRO A 167 -4.30 -7.27 2.95
C PRO A 167 -5.46 -8.25 2.83
N ILE A 168 -5.70 -9.10 3.80
CA ILE A 168 -6.81 -10.07 3.83
C ILE A 168 -7.88 -9.63 4.82
N ASN A 169 -7.50 -9.39 6.07
CA ASN A 169 -8.48 -9.15 7.14
C ASN A 169 -8.93 -7.68 7.20
N ASP A 170 -8.05 -6.68 6.92
CA ASP A 170 -8.43 -5.26 6.98
C ASP A 170 -9.50 -4.91 5.93
N PRO A 171 -9.37 -5.31 4.64
CA PRO A 171 -10.42 -5.16 3.65
C PRO A 171 -11.73 -5.85 4.04
N GLN A 172 -11.65 -7.07 4.55
CA GLN A 172 -12.84 -7.80 5.01
C GLN A 172 -13.53 -7.09 6.18
N ALA A 173 -12.76 -6.52 7.10
CA ALA A 173 -13.30 -5.75 8.22
C ALA A 173 -14.02 -4.46 7.77
N ILE A 174 -13.56 -3.83 6.68
CA ILE A 174 -14.26 -2.69 6.06
C ILE A 174 -15.58 -3.19 5.43
N ASP A 175 -15.55 -4.29 4.70
CA ASP A 175 -16.73 -4.88 4.08
C ASP A 175 -17.79 -5.30 5.12
N ASP A 176 -17.36 -5.79 6.28
CA ASP A 176 -18.22 -6.13 7.40
C ASP A 176 -18.75 -4.88 8.17
N GLY A 177 -18.31 -3.68 7.82
CA GLY A 177 -18.63 -2.43 8.52
C GLY A 177 -17.98 -2.28 9.90
N LYS A 178 -17.00 -3.13 10.23
CA LYS A 178 -16.24 -3.06 11.48
C LYS A 178 -15.22 -1.91 11.44
N ILE A 179 -14.62 -1.67 10.28
CA ILE A 179 -13.70 -0.56 10.02
C ILE A 179 -14.38 0.40 9.04
N ASN A 180 -14.46 1.66 9.41
CA ASN A 180 -15.11 2.70 8.60
C ASN A 180 -14.27 3.97 8.44
N LYS A 181 -13.07 4.00 9.01
CA LYS A 181 -12.23 5.21 9.01
C LYS A 181 -10.75 4.88 8.90
N VAL A 182 -10.01 5.77 8.21
CA VAL A 182 -8.55 5.82 8.21
C VAL A 182 -8.11 7.07 8.96
N LEU A 183 -7.23 6.91 9.94
CA LEU A 183 -6.64 8.00 10.70
C LEU A 183 -5.22 8.28 10.20
N PHE A 184 -4.95 9.53 9.86
CA PHE A 184 -3.62 9.97 9.45
C PHE A 184 -2.74 10.14 10.69
N VAL A 185 -1.65 9.40 10.76
CA VAL A 185 -0.72 9.48 11.89
C VAL A 185 0.50 10.29 11.46
N THR A 186 0.74 11.40 12.17
CA THR A 186 1.89 12.27 11.93
C THR A 186 3.16 11.75 12.61
N ASP A 187 4.32 12.15 12.09
CA ASP A 187 5.62 11.83 12.70
C ASP A 187 5.73 12.38 14.14
N ASP A 188 5.13 13.55 14.41
CA ASP A 188 5.10 14.14 15.76
C ASP A 188 4.27 13.30 16.74
N GLN A 189 3.12 12.78 16.31
CA GLN A 189 2.30 11.90 17.13
C GLN A 189 3.03 10.61 17.49
N ILE A 190 3.69 9.97 16.51
CA ILE A 190 4.50 8.78 16.75
C ILE A 190 5.64 9.10 17.72
N SER A 191 6.36 10.21 17.50
CA SER A 191 7.44 10.65 18.36
C SER A 191 7.00 10.91 19.80
N GLN A 192 5.81 11.49 19.97
CA GLN A 192 5.23 11.74 21.29
C GLN A 192 4.89 10.44 22.01
N ILE A 193 4.26 9.48 21.32
CA ILE A 193 3.97 8.15 21.89
C ILE A 193 5.25 7.45 22.35
N LEU A 194 6.29 7.46 21.51
CA LEU A 194 7.59 6.85 21.87
C LEU A 194 8.24 7.54 23.08
N LYS A 195 8.13 8.85 23.18
CA LYS A 195 8.64 9.60 24.36
C LYS A 195 7.88 9.21 25.62
N GLU A 196 6.56 9.15 25.57
CA GLU A 196 5.71 8.79 26.71
C GLU A 196 5.93 7.34 27.16
N SER A 197 6.25 6.43 26.23
CA SER A 197 6.63 5.05 26.56
C SER A 197 8.01 4.92 27.18
N GLY A 198 8.80 6.00 27.29
CA GLY A 198 10.12 6.01 27.91
C GLY A 198 11.26 5.39 27.09
N VAL A 199 11.01 4.94 25.85
CA VAL A 199 12.05 4.31 25.01
C VAL A 199 13.15 5.29 24.58
N THR A 200 12.91 6.59 24.72
CA THR A 200 13.88 7.64 24.41
C THR A 200 14.78 8.00 25.59
N GLU A 201 14.53 7.48 26.79
CA GLU A 201 15.30 7.78 27.99
C GLU A 201 16.64 7.02 28.03
N ASP A 202 17.73 7.71 28.36
CA ASP A 202 19.08 7.13 28.37
C ASP A 202 19.24 5.94 29.34
N LYS A 203 18.57 5.97 30.48
CA LYS A 203 18.58 4.85 31.44
C LYS A 203 17.98 3.58 30.85
N ASN A 204 16.96 3.72 29.98
CA ASN A 204 16.29 2.60 29.33
C ASN A 204 17.10 2.09 28.13
N ARG A 205 17.83 2.97 27.44
CA ARG A 205 18.81 2.58 26.41
C ARG A 205 19.96 1.74 26.97
N GLN A 206 20.47 2.08 28.16
CA GLN A 206 21.51 1.31 28.81
C GLN A 206 21.05 -0.11 29.18
N ASN A 207 19.79 -0.28 29.54
CA ASN A 207 19.18 -1.55 29.94
C ASN A 207 18.15 -2.05 28.91
N ARG A 208 18.35 -1.77 27.61
CA ARG A 208 17.37 -1.92 26.52
C ARG A 208 16.69 -3.28 26.44
N TYR A 209 17.44 -4.37 26.53
CA TYR A 209 16.86 -5.71 26.43
C TYR A 209 15.95 -6.04 27.63
N SER A 210 16.39 -5.69 28.83
CA SER A 210 15.58 -5.85 30.04
C SER A 210 14.35 -4.95 30.02
N TYR A 211 14.48 -3.73 29.49
CA TYR A 211 13.38 -2.81 29.34
C TYR A 211 12.32 -3.36 28.37
N VAL A 212 12.70 -3.77 27.17
CA VAL A 212 11.78 -4.38 26.20
C VAL A 212 11.11 -5.62 26.77
N TYR A 213 11.87 -6.52 27.42
CA TYR A 213 11.31 -7.73 28.01
C TYR A 213 10.22 -7.42 29.05
N ARG A 214 10.43 -6.41 29.91
CA ARG A 214 9.45 -6.03 30.94
C ARG A 214 8.25 -5.31 30.38
N GLU A 215 8.47 -4.41 29.42
CA GLU A 215 7.45 -3.44 29.00
C GLU A 215 6.66 -3.87 27.75
N SER A 216 7.05 -4.94 27.07
CA SER A 216 6.35 -5.42 25.87
C SER A 216 5.06 -6.20 26.16
N ASN A 217 4.74 -6.46 27.41
CA ASN A 217 3.54 -7.15 27.81
C ASN A 217 2.96 -6.54 29.09
N ALA A 218 1.75 -6.00 29.00
CA ALA A 218 1.04 -5.39 30.12
C ALA A 218 0.72 -6.39 31.26
N SER A 219 0.65 -7.67 30.95
CA SER A 219 0.45 -8.73 31.94
C SER A 219 1.73 -9.13 32.69
N ASN A 220 2.88 -8.55 32.35
CA ASN A 220 4.14 -8.83 33.03
C ASN A 220 4.17 -8.17 34.41
N ILE A 221 4.26 -8.96 35.46
CA ILE A 221 4.27 -8.49 36.87
C ILE A 221 5.46 -7.57 37.17
N GLN A 222 6.53 -7.62 36.38
CA GLN A 222 7.76 -6.84 36.58
C GLN A 222 7.79 -5.52 35.81
N GLY A 223 6.81 -5.25 34.95
CA GLY A 223 6.72 -4.07 34.11
C GLY A 223 5.36 -3.38 34.19
N ASN A 224 5.26 -2.23 33.52
CA ASN A 224 4.01 -1.49 33.40
C ASN A 224 3.37 -1.62 32.02
N GLY A 225 3.99 -2.38 31.10
CA GLY A 225 3.54 -2.57 29.73
C GLY A 225 3.66 -1.33 28.86
N TYR A 226 4.62 -0.43 29.13
CA TYR A 226 4.77 0.83 28.38
C TYR A 226 5.03 0.65 26.87
N MET A 227 5.45 -0.53 26.45
CA MET A 227 5.62 -0.92 25.05
C MET A 227 4.53 -1.89 24.56
N ASP A 228 3.54 -2.22 25.39
CA ASP A 228 2.33 -2.89 24.97
C ASP A 228 1.30 -1.86 24.50
N TYR A 229 1.55 -1.29 23.35
CA TYR A 229 0.84 -0.11 22.83
C TYR A 229 -0.64 -0.36 22.59
N VAL A 230 -1.05 -1.60 22.38
CA VAL A 230 -2.46 -1.96 22.18
C VAL A 230 -3.23 -1.97 23.50
N VAL A 231 -2.66 -2.58 24.53
CA VAL A 231 -3.35 -2.77 25.84
C VAL A 231 -3.23 -1.52 26.71
N THR A 232 -2.05 -0.89 26.73
CA THR A 232 -1.78 0.28 27.56
C THR A 232 -2.03 1.62 26.89
N GLY A 233 -2.50 1.66 25.66
CA GLY A 233 -2.65 2.78 24.71
C GLY A 233 -3.22 4.11 25.20
N GLN A 234 -3.06 4.44 26.48
CA GLN A 234 -3.45 5.72 27.11
C GLN A 234 -2.32 6.75 27.06
N TYR A 235 -1.67 6.87 25.90
CA TYR A 235 -0.71 7.96 25.71
C TYR A 235 -1.48 9.24 25.43
N LYS A 236 -1.07 10.35 26.05
CA LYS A 236 -1.70 11.66 25.89
C LYS A 236 -1.86 11.99 24.40
N GLY A 237 -3.11 11.99 23.93
CA GLY A 237 -3.45 12.30 22.54
C GLY A 237 -3.51 11.14 21.56
N ALA A 238 -3.14 9.91 21.97
CA ALA A 238 -3.22 8.73 21.13
C ALA A 238 -3.71 7.51 21.93
N ASN A 239 -4.98 7.54 22.31
CA ASN A 239 -5.61 6.35 22.89
C ASN A 239 -5.94 5.34 21.78
N ILE A 240 -4.97 4.51 21.44
CA ILE A 240 -5.05 3.53 20.37
C ILE A 240 -6.17 2.52 20.63
N SER A 241 -6.39 2.13 21.87
CA SER A 241 -7.39 1.11 22.25
C SER A 241 -8.84 1.53 22.02
N ASN A 242 -9.12 2.82 21.79
CA ASN A 242 -10.49 3.30 21.53
C ASN A 242 -10.82 3.39 20.03
N TYR A 243 -9.94 2.91 19.14
CA TYR A 243 -10.10 3.05 17.69
C TYR A 243 -10.20 1.70 16.98
N ASP A 244 -10.98 0.76 17.54
CA ASP A 244 -11.16 -0.58 16.96
C ASP A 244 -11.81 -0.54 15.56
N ASN A 245 -12.49 0.57 15.22
CA ASN A 245 -13.14 0.78 13.93
C ASN A 245 -12.29 1.60 12.93
N CYS A 246 -11.01 1.78 13.21
CA CYS A 246 -10.13 2.62 12.40
C CYS A 246 -8.89 1.87 11.94
N LEU A 247 -8.33 2.33 10.80
CA LEU A 247 -6.97 2.02 10.37
C LEU A 247 -6.07 3.24 10.63
N PHE A 248 -4.82 2.98 11.00
CA PHE A 248 -3.80 3.99 11.22
C PHE A 248 -2.88 4.08 10.02
N LEU A 249 -2.95 5.19 9.28
CA LEU A 249 -2.14 5.39 8.10
C LEU A 249 -0.79 6.01 8.46
N THR A 250 0.28 5.27 8.22
CA THR A 250 1.67 5.72 8.42
C THR A 250 2.38 5.93 7.09
N ASN A 251 3.44 6.75 7.10
CA ASN A 251 4.30 6.95 5.95
C ASN A 251 5.76 6.65 6.32
N THR A 252 6.29 5.56 5.78
CA THR A 252 7.69 5.17 5.98
C THR A 252 8.43 5.20 4.64
N ASN A 253 9.32 6.17 4.45
CA ASN A 253 10.11 6.35 3.21
C ASN A 253 9.25 6.49 1.93
N GLY A 254 8.12 7.19 2.01
CA GLY A 254 7.19 7.34 0.91
C GLY A 254 6.22 6.17 0.73
N ARG A 255 6.44 5.06 1.42
CA ARG A 255 5.50 3.93 1.47
C ARG A 255 4.42 4.23 2.50
N LYS A 256 3.18 4.33 2.06
CA LYS A 256 2.01 4.55 2.89
C LYS A 256 1.32 3.22 3.17
N VAL A 257 1.16 2.91 4.45
CA VAL A 257 0.56 1.64 4.90
C VAL A 257 -0.45 1.93 6.00
N ALA A 258 -1.66 1.39 5.84
CA ALA A 258 -2.71 1.43 6.84
C ALA A 258 -2.63 0.18 7.72
N HIS A 259 -2.63 0.39 9.00
CA HIS A 259 -2.50 -0.64 10.03
C HIS A 259 -3.79 -0.69 10.86
N ASN A 260 -4.33 -1.86 11.11
CA ASN A 260 -5.32 -2.01 12.17
C ASN A 260 -4.68 -1.77 13.53
N THR A 261 -5.47 -1.75 14.60
CA THR A 261 -5.01 -1.44 15.96
C THR A 261 -3.82 -2.32 16.40
N TYR A 262 -3.88 -3.63 16.11
CA TYR A 262 -2.80 -4.56 16.47
C TYR A 262 -1.54 -4.31 15.66
N ASN A 263 -1.67 -4.17 14.36
CA ASN A 263 -0.57 -3.89 13.45
C ASN A 263 0.07 -2.51 13.70
N PHE A 264 -0.73 -1.52 14.14
CA PHE A 264 -0.17 -0.23 14.57
C PHE A 264 0.60 -0.35 15.88
N GLY A 265 0.12 -1.16 16.83
CA GLY A 265 0.89 -1.51 18.03
C GLY A 265 2.25 -2.14 17.68
N ASN A 266 2.27 -3.07 16.74
CA ASN A 266 3.48 -3.70 16.22
C ASN A 266 4.41 -2.68 15.53
N PHE A 267 3.87 -1.73 14.77
CA PHE A 267 4.65 -0.62 14.20
C PHE A 267 5.32 0.22 15.29
N LEU A 268 4.59 0.63 16.31
CA LEU A 268 5.13 1.40 17.44
C LEU A 268 6.19 0.61 18.22
N TRP A 269 5.98 -0.69 18.41
CA TRP A 269 6.95 -1.55 19.06
C TRP A 269 8.26 -1.64 18.26
N GLY A 270 8.16 -1.79 16.94
CA GLY A 270 9.31 -1.74 16.04
C GLY A 270 10.06 -0.41 16.11
N ALA A 271 9.35 0.72 16.13
CA ALA A 271 9.92 2.04 16.28
C ALA A 271 10.59 2.23 17.66
N GLY A 272 9.94 1.77 18.74
CA GLY A 272 10.45 1.82 20.10
C GLY A 272 11.75 1.02 20.28
N THR A 273 11.81 -0.19 19.72
CA THR A 273 13.05 -1.00 19.76
C THR A 273 14.18 -0.35 18.99
N ALA A 274 13.91 0.33 17.87
CA ALA A 274 14.90 1.11 17.13
C ALA A 274 15.35 2.37 17.91
N ALA A 275 14.44 3.01 18.67
CA ALA A 275 14.77 4.13 19.55
C ALA A 275 15.73 3.72 20.68
N LEU A 276 15.59 2.50 21.18
CA LEU A 276 16.47 1.88 22.17
C LEU A 276 17.79 1.36 21.58
N ASP A 277 18.06 1.55 20.30
CA ASP A 277 19.26 1.07 19.59
C ASP A 277 19.42 -0.46 19.60
N ILE A 278 18.31 -1.21 19.57
CA ILE A 278 18.34 -2.66 19.41
C ILE A 278 18.57 -2.99 17.93
N PRO A 279 19.51 -3.88 17.59
CA PRO A 279 19.73 -4.29 16.19
C PRO A 279 18.52 -5.03 15.61
N TYR A 280 18.16 -4.76 14.34
CA TYR A 280 16.97 -5.35 13.70
C TYR A 280 16.93 -6.90 13.75
N PRO A 281 18.04 -7.65 13.58
CA PRO A 281 18.01 -9.10 13.74
C PRO A 281 17.51 -9.55 15.11
N ALA A 282 17.88 -8.83 16.19
CA ALA A 282 17.42 -9.13 17.55
C ALA A 282 15.92 -8.77 17.71
N VAL A 283 15.46 -7.68 17.08
CA VAL A 283 14.05 -7.29 17.05
C VAL A 283 13.21 -8.39 16.41
N LYS A 284 13.62 -8.88 15.25
CA LYS A 284 12.94 -9.95 14.52
C LYS A 284 12.87 -11.27 15.31
N ILE A 285 13.93 -11.62 16.02
CA ILE A 285 13.94 -12.81 16.89
C ILE A 285 13.01 -12.58 18.09
N GLY A 286 13.08 -11.40 18.72
CA GLY A 286 12.31 -11.06 19.90
C GLY A 286 10.81 -11.08 19.67
N SER A 287 10.33 -10.56 18.53
CA SER A 287 8.90 -10.59 18.19
C SER A 287 8.39 -12.02 18.03
N ASN A 288 9.11 -12.85 17.29
CA ASN A 288 8.76 -14.26 17.13
C ASN A 288 8.75 -15.05 18.45
N LEU A 289 9.70 -14.75 19.35
CA LEU A 289 9.73 -15.40 20.67
C LEU A 289 8.61 -14.92 21.57
N ASN A 290 8.20 -13.66 21.48
CA ASN A 290 7.09 -13.11 22.27
C ASN A 290 5.78 -13.87 21.94
N ASN A 291 5.47 -14.09 20.69
CA ASN A 291 4.31 -14.87 20.27
C ASN A 291 4.44 -16.35 20.72
N PHE A 292 5.62 -16.92 20.59
CA PHE A 292 5.86 -18.30 20.98
C PHE A 292 5.63 -18.56 22.49
N PHE A 293 5.98 -17.61 23.36
CA PHE A 293 5.87 -17.77 24.81
C PHE A 293 4.57 -17.25 25.42
N ASN A 294 3.94 -16.25 24.83
CA ASN A 294 2.84 -15.52 25.44
C ASN A 294 1.47 -15.82 24.83
N ASP A 295 1.38 -16.45 23.66
CA ASP A 295 0.12 -16.88 23.08
C ASP A 295 -0.08 -18.39 23.24
N PRO A 296 -1.01 -18.84 24.12
CA PRO A 296 -1.30 -20.25 24.33
C PRO A 296 -1.87 -20.94 23.09
N TYR A 297 -2.44 -20.18 22.14
CA TYR A 297 -3.08 -20.70 20.93
C TYR A 297 -2.12 -20.76 19.73
N SER A 298 -1.02 -19.98 19.76
CA SER A 298 -0.06 -19.92 18.67
C SER A 298 1.21 -20.75 18.89
N ARG A 299 1.19 -21.67 19.80
CA ARG A 299 2.32 -22.53 20.30
C ARG A 299 3.17 -23.21 19.23
N TRP A 300 3.24 -22.82 18.04
CA TRP A 300 4.10 -23.34 16.94
C TRP A 300 4.06 -22.44 15.69
N HIS A 301 3.53 -21.23 15.80
CA HIS A 301 3.53 -20.30 14.68
C HIS A 301 4.45 -19.12 14.95
N PHE A 302 5.27 -18.79 13.93
CA PHE A 302 5.99 -17.52 13.91
C PHE A 302 4.98 -16.39 13.75
N ASP A 303 5.41 -15.16 14.12
CA ASP A 303 4.69 -13.93 13.87
C ASP A 303 4.12 -13.87 12.44
N ALA A 304 2.91 -13.42 12.30
CA ALA A 304 2.26 -13.30 11.01
C ALA A 304 3.06 -12.33 10.10
N LYS A 305 2.91 -12.46 8.79
CA LYS A 305 3.66 -11.64 7.83
C LYS A 305 3.33 -10.16 7.93
N ASP A 306 2.10 -9.82 8.24
CA ASP A 306 1.59 -8.47 8.46
C ASP A 306 2.17 -7.84 9.74
N ASP A 307 2.26 -8.61 10.84
CA ASP A 307 2.93 -8.19 12.08
C ASP A 307 4.39 -7.85 11.81
N GLN A 308 5.12 -8.76 11.14
CA GLN A 308 6.53 -8.55 10.78
C GLN A 308 6.73 -7.38 9.81
N LEU A 309 5.76 -7.13 8.93
CA LEU A 309 5.78 -5.94 8.06
C LEU A 309 5.68 -4.67 8.90
N SER A 310 4.71 -4.61 9.80
CA SER A 310 4.43 -3.45 10.64
C SER A 310 5.63 -3.14 11.56
N ILE A 311 6.21 -4.15 12.22
CA ILE A 311 7.42 -4.02 13.05
C ILE A 311 8.58 -3.45 12.22
N ARG A 312 8.80 -3.98 11.01
CA ARG A 312 9.87 -3.52 10.12
C ARG A 312 9.69 -2.07 9.70
N LEU A 313 8.47 -1.68 9.35
CA LEU A 313 8.16 -0.31 8.94
C LEU A 313 8.39 0.68 10.08
N GLY A 314 7.94 0.37 11.29
CA GLY A 314 8.18 1.18 12.47
C GLY A 314 9.68 1.31 12.79
N PHE A 315 10.43 0.21 12.71
CA PHE A 315 11.87 0.23 12.89
C PHE A 315 12.57 1.13 11.86
N GLN A 316 12.19 1.04 10.58
CA GLN A 316 12.75 1.85 9.49
C GLN A 316 12.37 3.33 9.66
N TRP A 317 11.13 3.62 10.08
CA TRP A 317 10.66 4.96 10.36
C TRP A 317 11.55 5.64 11.42
N GLN A 318 11.79 4.98 12.56
CA GLN A 318 12.61 5.54 13.65
C GLN A 318 14.07 5.74 13.23
N LYS A 319 14.64 4.86 12.40
CA LYS A 319 16.02 5.02 11.89
C LYS A 319 16.19 6.26 11.02
N ARG A 320 15.14 6.74 10.40
CA ARG A 320 15.13 7.98 9.59
C ARG A 320 15.06 9.24 10.45
N GLN A 321 14.49 9.15 11.65
CA GLN A 321 14.37 10.30 12.58
C GLN A 321 15.70 10.62 13.30
N LYS A 322 16.67 9.72 13.25
CA LYS A 322 18.03 9.90 13.77
C LYS A 322 18.96 10.48 12.71
#